data_7aa8b477fe7fd6b226f1d0c458d0c045
#
_entry.id   7aa8b477fe7fd6b226f1d0c458d0c045
#
_cell.length_a   1.000
_cell.length_b   1.000
_cell.length_c   1.000
_cell.angle_alpha   90.00
_cell.angle_beta   90.00
_cell.angle_gamma   90.00
#
_symmetry.space_group_name_H-M   'P 1'
#
loop_
_entity.id
_entity.type
_entity.pdbx_description
1 polymer ?
#
loop_
_entity_poly.entity_id
_entity_poly.type
_entity_poly.pdbx_seq_one_letter_code
_entity_poly.pdbx_strand_id
1 'polypeptide(L)'
;MGKPSDLVQGTLDLLILKTLSLEPKHGWAIAKRIQQVSQEVLQVQQGSLYPALHRLEQQGWIRAAWRSTETGRLAKFYSLTRSGRRQLEKELAQWERLSNAVDLVASMA
;
A
#
# COMPACT_ATOMS: atom_id res chain seq x y z
N MET A 1 8.36 -19.95 10.90
CA MET A 1 7.54 -18.75 10.96
C MET A 1 8.04 -17.72 9.97
N GLY A 2 7.20 -17.25 9.07
CA GLY A 2 7.59 -16.26 8.10
C GLY A 2 7.92 -14.93 8.74
N LYS A 3 8.78 -14.17 8.10
CA LYS A 3 9.09 -12.82 8.57
C LYS A 3 7.85 -11.94 8.38
N PRO A 4 7.54 -11.06 9.33
CA PRO A 4 6.42 -10.12 9.15
C PRO A 4 6.51 -9.34 7.84
N SER A 5 7.74 -9.03 7.38
CA SER A 5 7.94 -8.32 6.13
C SER A 5 7.46 -9.13 4.92
N ASP A 6 7.60 -10.46 4.93
CA ASP A 6 7.16 -11.30 3.82
C ASP A 6 5.64 -11.30 3.71
N LEU A 7 4.97 -11.39 4.85
CA LEU A 7 3.51 -11.35 4.90
C LEU A 7 2.98 -9.99 4.44
N VAL A 8 3.58 -8.92 4.94
CA VAL A 8 3.19 -7.55 4.58
C VAL A 8 3.51 -7.27 3.12
N GLN A 9 4.65 -7.77 2.62
CA GLN A 9 5.04 -7.50 1.25
C GLN A 9 4.07 -8.09 0.24
N GLY A 10 3.46 -9.23 0.52
CA GLY A 10 2.44 -9.81 -0.35
C GLY A 10 1.20 -8.95 -0.49
N THR A 11 0.94 -8.07 0.48
CA THR A 11 -0.22 -7.19 0.50
C THR A 11 0.16 -5.71 0.42
N LEU A 12 1.45 -5.39 0.48
CA LEU A 12 1.90 -4.01 0.58
C LEU A 12 1.46 -3.16 -0.61
N ASP A 13 1.55 -3.71 -1.81
CA ASP A 13 1.13 -2.98 -3.02
C ASP A 13 -0.34 -2.59 -2.93
N LEU A 14 -1.19 -3.52 -2.50
CA LEU A 14 -2.62 -3.25 -2.29
C LEU A 14 -2.82 -2.13 -1.28
N LEU A 15 -2.09 -2.17 -0.16
CA LEU A 15 -2.22 -1.18 0.90
C LEU A 15 -1.81 0.22 0.42
N ILE A 16 -0.74 0.30 -0.36
CA ILE A 16 -0.27 1.57 -0.92
C ILE A 16 -1.30 2.12 -1.91
N LEU A 17 -1.74 1.29 -2.85
CA LEU A 17 -2.72 1.72 -3.86
C LEU A 17 -4.01 2.20 -3.20
N LYS A 18 -4.49 1.47 -2.20
CA LYS A 18 -5.71 1.86 -1.49
C LYS A 18 -5.53 3.19 -0.76
N THR A 19 -4.42 3.36 -0.08
CA THR A 19 -4.13 4.60 0.64
C THR A 19 -4.12 5.79 -0.31
N LEU A 20 -3.47 5.64 -1.47
CA LEU A 20 -3.38 6.71 -2.46
C LEU A 20 -4.68 6.93 -3.22
N SER A 21 -5.63 5.99 -3.18
CA SER A 21 -6.92 6.17 -3.83
C SER A 21 -7.75 7.27 -3.18
N LEU A 22 -7.42 7.62 -1.95
CA LEU A 22 -8.16 8.62 -1.19
C LEU A 22 -7.60 10.02 -1.37
N GLU A 23 -6.26 10.14 -1.39
CA GLU A 23 -5.57 11.40 -1.65
C GLU A 23 -4.09 11.16 -1.87
N PRO A 24 -3.39 12.08 -2.55
CA PRO A 24 -1.94 11.98 -2.70
C PRO A 24 -1.23 12.08 -1.36
N LYS A 25 -0.11 11.36 -1.21
CA LYS A 25 0.69 11.38 0.02
C LYS A 25 2.16 11.14 -0.30
N HIS A 26 3.04 11.69 0.54
CA HIS A 26 4.45 11.30 0.51
C HIS A 26 4.65 9.96 1.23
N GLY A 27 5.82 9.33 1.00
CA GLY A 27 6.04 7.94 1.46
C GLY A 27 5.83 7.73 2.94
N TRP A 28 6.38 8.63 3.78
CA TRP A 28 6.24 8.50 5.22
C TRP A 28 4.78 8.54 5.65
N ALA A 29 3.99 9.43 5.03
CA ALA A 29 2.58 9.57 5.36
C ALA A 29 1.77 8.34 4.94
N ILE A 30 2.16 7.68 3.84
CA ILE A 30 1.53 6.43 3.41
C ILE A 30 1.72 5.37 4.48
N ALA A 31 2.96 5.15 4.91
CA ALA A 31 3.28 4.15 5.92
C ALA A 31 2.56 4.43 7.23
N LYS A 32 2.56 5.69 7.66
CA LYS A 32 1.91 6.08 8.91
C LYS A 32 0.41 5.88 8.85
N ARG A 33 -0.22 6.18 7.71
CA ARG A 33 -1.66 6.00 7.57
C ARG A 33 -2.05 4.53 7.61
N ILE A 34 -1.30 3.67 6.96
CA ILE A 34 -1.53 2.22 7.01
C ILE A 34 -1.45 1.73 8.45
N GLN A 35 -0.43 2.18 9.19
CA GLN A 35 -0.27 1.79 10.58
C GLN A 35 -1.43 2.27 11.44
N GLN A 36 -1.85 3.52 11.28
CA GLN A 36 -2.95 4.09 12.06
C GLN A 36 -4.28 3.38 11.77
N VAL A 37 -4.61 3.19 10.51
CA VAL A 37 -5.90 2.59 10.11
C VAL A 37 -5.98 1.13 10.56
N SER A 38 -4.86 0.42 10.55
CA SER A 38 -4.82 -0.98 10.99
C SER A 38 -4.67 -1.13 12.49
N GLN A 39 -4.79 -0.05 13.25
CA GLN A 39 -4.66 -0.05 14.71
C GLN A 39 -3.33 -0.67 15.14
N GLU A 40 -2.27 -0.26 14.48
CA GLU A 40 -0.89 -0.66 14.76
C GLU A 40 -0.55 -2.12 14.38
N VAL A 41 -1.52 -2.86 13.83
CA VAL A 41 -1.28 -4.26 13.45
C VAL A 41 -0.31 -4.35 12.27
N LEU A 42 -0.50 -3.48 11.26
CA LEU A 42 0.36 -3.46 10.09
C LEU A 42 1.39 -2.36 10.24
N GLN A 43 2.66 -2.75 10.19
CA GLN A 43 3.76 -1.81 10.28
C GLN A 43 4.58 -1.92 9.02
N VAL A 44 4.74 -0.79 8.33
CA VAL A 44 5.43 -0.74 7.05
C VAL A 44 6.81 -0.15 7.27
N GLN A 45 7.83 -0.95 7.01
CA GLN A 45 9.20 -0.51 7.17
C GLN A 45 9.69 0.19 5.91
N GLN A 46 10.56 1.17 6.10
CA GLN A 46 11.09 1.94 4.98
C GLN A 46 11.82 1.06 3.97
N GLY A 47 12.50 0.01 4.44
CA GLY A 47 13.19 -0.92 3.57
C GLY A 47 12.28 -1.67 2.61
N SER A 48 11.00 -1.79 2.94
CA SER A 48 10.00 -2.41 2.06
C SER A 48 9.19 -1.37 1.29
N LEU A 49 8.94 -0.22 1.92
CA LEU A 49 8.08 0.81 1.35
C LEU A 49 8.64 1.41 0.06
N TYR A 50 9.89 1.90 0.11
CA TYR A 50 10.45 2.62 -1.02
C TYR A 50 10.68 1.74 -2.24
N PRO A 51 11.16 0.50 -2.11
CA PRO A 51 11.19 -0.40 -3.26
C PRO A 51 9.81 -0.67 -3.84
N ALA A 52 8.78 -0.79 -3.00
CA ALA A 52 7.41 -0.99 -3.47
C ALA A 52 6.91 0.23 -4.25
N LEU A 53 7.13 1.43 -3.73
CA LEU A 53 6.77 2.66 -4.42
C LEU A 53 7.44 2.75 -5.78
N HIS A 54 8.72 2.38 -5.84
CA HIS A 54 9.47 2.39 -7.09
C HIS A 54 8.87 1.42 -8.12
N ARG A 55 8.52 0.20 -7.69
CA ARG A 55 7.90 -0.78 -8.58
C ARG A 55 6.55 -0.28 -9.10
N LEU A 56 5.73 0.28 -8.21
CA LEU A 56 4.40 0.77 -8.59
C LEU A 56 4.50 1.94 -9.56
N GLU A 57 5.49 2.79 -9.37
CA GLU A 57 5.73 3.92 -10.26
C GLU A 57 6.19 3.42 -11.63
N GLN A 58 7.05 2.41 -11.68
CA GLN A 58 7.51 1.83 -12.93
C GLN A 58 6.37 1.14 -13.70
N GLN A 59 5.41 0.60 -12.99
CA GLN A 59 4.23 0.02 -13.61
C GLN A 59 3.26 1.07 -14.14
N GLY A 60 3.47 2.32 -13.77
CA GLY A 60 2.56 3.39 -14.17
C GLY A 60 1.28 3.43 -13.33
N TRP A 61 1.25 2.73 -12.21
CA TRP A 61 0.07 2.69 -11.33
C TRP A 61 0.03 3.85 -10.36
N ILE A 62 1.19 4.43 -10.05
CA ILE A 62 1.29 5.65 -9.27
C ILE A 62 2.24 6.61 -10.00
N ARG A 63 2.09 7.89 -9.67
CA ARG A 63 2.89 8.96 -10.26
C ARG A 63 3.43 9.81 -9.14
N ALA A 64 4.64 10.33 -9.30
CA ALA A 64 5.30 11.11 -8.27
C ALA A 64 5.50 12.56 -8.73
N ALA A 65 5.39 13.49 -7.79
CA ALA A 65 5.69 14.89 -8.02
C ALA A 65 6.24 15.50 -6.73
N TRP A 66 7.18 16.41 -6.87
CA TRP A 66 7.74 17.13 -5.74
C TRP A 66 6.83 18.26 -5.34
N ARG A 67 6.49 18.34 -4.06
CA ARG A 67 5.60 19.37 -3.51
C ARG A 67 6.11 19.80 -2.15
N SER A 68 5.75 21.04 -1.75
CA SER A 68 6.05 21.52 -0.41
C SER A 68 5.12 20.89 0.62
N THR A 69 5.69 20.46 1.73
CA THR A 69 4.91 20.02 2.89
C THR A 69 4.48 21.23 3.72
N GLU A 70 3.68 21.00 4.75
CA GLU A 70 3.21 22.05 5.65
C GLU A 70 4.36 22.79 6.32
N THR A 71 5.49 22.11 6.54
CA THR A 71 6.68 22.73 7.15
C THR A 71 7.57 23.42 6.14
N GLY A 72 7.17 23.49 4.87
CA GLY A 72 7.94 24.16 3.82
C GLY A 72 9.03 23.28 3.20
N ARG A 73 9.13 22.02 3.60
CA ARG A 73 10.08 21.08 3.02
C ARG A 73 9.53 20.48 1.75
N LEU A 74 10.41 20.23 0.79
CA LEU A 74 10.03 19.50 -0.41
C LEU A 74 9.98 18.01 -0.13
N ALA A 75 8.89 17.38 -0.57
CA ALA A 75 8.75 15.94 -0.46
C ALA A 75 8.18 15.39 -1.76
N LYS A 76 8.50 14.14 -2.03
CA LYS A 76 7.99 13.44 -3.21
C LYS A 76 6.61 12.88 -2.87
N PHE A 77 5.58 13.45 -3.50
CA PHE A 77 4.19 13.01 -3.31
C PHE A 77 3.80 12.05 -4.41
N TYR A 78 3.10 11.01 -4.02
CA TYR A 78 2.61 9.98 -4.93
C TYR A 78 1.11 10.10 -5.09
N SER A 79 0.65 9.85 -6.31
CA SER A 79 -0.78 9.90 -6.66
C SER A 79 -1.15 8.65 -7.43
N LEU A 80 -2.37 8.17 -7.24
CA LEU A 80 -2.85 7.02 -7.98
C LEU A 80 -3.23 7.45 -9.40
N THR A 81 -2.79 6.68 -10.41
CA THR A 81 -3.14 6.92 -11.80
C THR A 81 -4.44 6.19 -12.14
N ARG A 82 -4.96 6.44 -13.35
CA ARG A 82 -6.13 5.72 -13.83
C ARG A 82 -5.87 4.22 -13.90
N SER A 83 -4.70 3.82 -14.44
CA SER A 83 -4.35 2.40 -14.48
C SER A 83 -4.12 1.82 -13.10
N GLY A 84 -3.60 2.63 -12.17
CA GLY A 84 -3.46 2.20 -10.77
C GLY A 84 -4.80 1.95 -10.11
N ARG A 85 -5.81 2.75 -10.45
CA ARG A 85 -7.15 2.55 -9.91
C ARG A 85 -7.75 1.23 -10.40
N ARG A 86 -7.53 0.89 -11.68
CA ARG A 86 -7.95 -0.42 -12.19
C ARG A 86 -7.20 -1.57 -11.54
N GLN A 87 -5.91 -1.37 -11.30
CA GLN A 87 -5.10 -2.39 -10.61
C GLN A 87 -5.56 -2.58 -9.17
N LEU A 88 -5.92 -1.50 -8.49
CA LEU A 88 -6.45 -1.57 -7.13
C LEU A 88 -7.70 -2.44 -7.09
N GLU A 89 -8.61 -2.26 -8.04
CA GLU A 89 -9.84 -3.06 -8.10
C GLU A 89 -9.53 -4.55 -8.24
N LYS A 90 -8.56 -4.90 -9.10
CA LYS A 90 -8.14 -6.29 -9.27
C LYS A 90 -7.55 -6.86 -7.99
N GLU A 91 -6.70 -6.10 -7.31
CA GLU A 91 -6.06 -6.59 -6.10
C GLU A 91 -7.04 -6.72 -4.95
N LEU A 92 -8.01 -5.81 -4.85
CA LEU A 92 -9.06 -5.95 -3.84
C LEU A 92 -9.89 -7.22 -4.08
N ALA A 93 -10.23 -7.50 -5.32
CA ALA A 93 -10.99 -8.71 -5.65
C ALA A 93 -10.19 -9.98 -5.34
N GLN A 94 -8.90 -9.99 -5.65
CA GLN A 94 -8.02 -11.11 -5.35
C GLN A 94 -7.87 -11.31 -3.85
N TRP A 95 -7.73 -10.23 -3.11
CA TRP A 95 -7.62 -10.29 -1.65
C TRP A 95 -8.91 -10.83 -1.03
N GLU A 96 -10.06 -10.39 -1.52
CA GLU A 96 -11.34 -10.89 -1.01
C GLU A 96 -11.47 -12.39 -1.23
N ARG A 97 -11.10 -12.88 -2.42
CA ARG A 97 -11.13 -14.31 -2.70
C ARG A 97 -10.18 -15.09 -1.80
N LEU A 98 -8.96 -14.58 -1.63
CA LEU A 98 -7.97 -15.25 -0.80
C LEU A 98 -8.37 -15.27 0.65
N SER A 99 -8.81 -14.15 1.20
CA SER A 99 -9.19 -14.06 2.61
C SER A 99 -10.40 -14.94 2.90
N ASN A 100 -11.37 -14.98 1.99
CA ASN A 100 -12.53 -15.85 2.16
C ASN A 100 -12.11 -17.34 2.15
N ALA A 101 -11.21 -17.70 1.26
CA ALA A 101 -10.71 -19.09 1.21
C ALA A 101 -9.94 -19.45 2.48
N VAL A 102 -9.13 -18.53 2.97
CA VAL A 102 -8.40 -18.75 4.23
C VAL A 102 -9.38 -18.92 5.39
N ASP A 103 -10.43 -18.10 5.44
CA ASP A 103 -11.45 -18.18 6.49
C ASP A 103 -12.16 -19.53 6.45
N LEU A 104 -12.45 -20.05 5.26
CA LEU A 104 -13.07 -21.36 5.13
C LEU A 104 -12.20 -22.46 5.72
N VAL A 105 -10.90 -22.42 5.40
CA VAL A 105 -9.97 -23.41 5.92
C VAL A 105 -9.80 -23.24 7.43
N ALA A 106 -9.67 -21.99 7.89
CA ALA A 106 -9.48 -21.72 9.32
C ALA A 106 -10.66 -22.11 10.18
N SER A 107 -11.88 -22.13 9.60
CA SER A 107 -13.08 -22.53 10.32
C SER A 107 -13.40 -24.03 10.20
N MET A 108 -12.53 -24.75 9.53
CA MET A 108 -12.67 -26.21 9.35
C MET A 108 -12.59 -26.93 10.71
N ALA A 109 -13.48 -27.86 10.93
CA ALA A 109 -13.52 -28.64 12.18
C ALA A 109 -12.50 -29.78 12.18
#